data_28671e980c70e4d36222f57ac1ef3454
#
_entry.id   28671e980c70e4d36222f57ac1ef3454
#
_cell.length_a   1.000
_cell.length_b   1.000
_cell.length_c   1.000
_cell.angle_alpha   90.00
_cell.angle_beta   90.00
_cell.angle_gamma   90.00
#
_symmetry.space_group_name_H-M   'P 1'
#
loop_
_entity.id
_entity.type
_entity.pdbx_description
1 polymer ?
#
loop_
_entity_poly.entity_id
_entity_poly.type
_entity_poly.pdbx_seq_one_letter_code
_entity_poly.pdbx_strand_id
1 'polypeptide(L)'
;MLDTCLKEYIHKAVGVVGVSAGPFGGTRGIEALLPVLRELGLVTIFWDVNFSMVQNVFDGSGALRDQAYLPRIDKFLDELVWMARTLRHGREHVALE
;
A
#
# COMPACT_ATOMS: atom_id res chain seq x y z
N MET A 1 0.84 -16.20 -6.19
CA MET A 1 2.05 -15.90 -5.40
C MET A 1 1.76 -15.53 -3.96
N LEU A 2 0.82 -14.65 -3.69
CA LEU A 2 0.48 -14.27 -2.32
C LEU A 2 -0.06 -15.43 -1.48
N ASP A 3 -0.67 -16.42 -2.09
CA ASP A 3 -1.27 -17.56 -1.41
C ASP A 3 -0.29 -18.68 -1.08
N THR A 4 1.00 -18.57 -1.44
CA THR A 4 2.00 -19.62 -1.24
C THR A 4 2.92 -19.40 -0.04
N CYS A 5 2.95 -18.18 0.54
CA CYS A 5 3.88 -17.82 1.61
C CYS A 5 3.15 -17.21 2.80
N LEU A 6 2.15 -17.91 3.35
CA LEU A 6 1.26 -17.38 4.38
C LEU A 6 1.96 -16.91 5.66
N LYS A 7 2.95 -17.67 6.11
CA LYS A 7 3.65 -17.36 7.37
C LYS A 7 4.45 -16.07 7.30
N GLU A 8 4.95 -15.73 6.12
CA GLU A 8 5.75 -14.54 5.91
C GLU A 8 4.93 -13.25 5.90
N TYR A 9 3.60 -13.35 5.72
CA TYR A 9 2.72 -12.18 5.64
C TYR A 9 2.07 -11.80 6.98
N ILE A 10 1.95 -12.75 7.91
CA ILE A 10 1.20 -12.52 9.16
C ILE A 10 1.85 -11.40 9.99
N HIS A 11 1.03 -10.46 10.43
CA HIS A 11 1.41 -9.31 11.26
C HIS A 11 2.45 -8.39 10.62
N LYS A 12 2.47 -8.31 9.30
CA LYS A 12 3.31 -7.36 8.58
C LYS A 12 2.48 -6.25 7.97
N ALA A 13 3.08 -5.08 7.86
CA ALA A 13 2.42 -3.92 7.27
C ALA A 13 2.39 -4.03 5.75
N VAL A 14 1.31 -3.54 5.15
CA VAL A 14 1.19 -3.43 3.71
C VAL A 14 0.56 -2.11 3.33
N GLY A 15 1.11 -1.47 2.33
CA GLY A 15 0.52 -0.32 1.68
C GLY A 15 0.07 -0.70 0.28
N VAL A 16 -0.98 -0.08 -0.20
CA VAL A 16 -1.59 -0.41 -1.49
C VAL A 16 -1.53 0.80 -2.41
N VAL A 17 -1.09 0.57 -3.64
CA VAL A 17 -1.01 1.60 -4.67
C VAL A 17 -1.88 1.16 -5.85
N GLY A 18 -2.79 2.01 -6.26
CA GLY A 18 -3.63 1.79 -7.42
C GLY A 18 -3.17 2.63 -8.60
N VAL A 19 -3.18 2.06 -9.80
CA VAL A 19 -2.81 2.75 -11.02
C VAL A 19 -3.88 2.48 -12.07
N SER A 20 -4.35 3.52 -12.75
CA SER A 20 -5.42 3.37 -13.74
C SER A 20 -5.32 4.50 -14.76
N ALA A 21 -5.73 4.20 -16.00
CA ALA A 21 -5.91 5.22 -17.04
C ALA A 21 -7.21 6.00 -16.86
N GLY A 22 -8.15 5.47 -16.07
CA GLY A 22 -9.43 6.12 -15.77
C GLY A 22 -9.36 7.01 -14.53
N PRO A 23 -10.50 7.61 -14.15
CA PRO A 23 -10.52 8.61 -13.07
C PRO A 23 -10.43 8.06 -11.66
N PHE A 24 -10.60 6.76 -11.44
CA PHE A 24 -10.71 6.20 -10.09
C PHE A 24 -9.41 5.59 -9.55
N GLY A 25 -8.29 5.64 -10.31
CA GLY A 25 -6.99 5.22 -9.81
C GLY A 25 -6.88 3.77 -9.38
N GLY A 26 -7.71 2.88 -9.96
CA GLY A 26 -7.68 1.47 -9.59
C GLY A 26 -8.40 1.15 -8.29
N THR A 27 -9.28 2.03 -7.82
CA THR A 27 -10.01 1.88 -6.55
C THR A 27 -10.74 0.54 -6.45
N ARG A 28 -11.38 0.08 -7.52
CA ARG A 28 -12.08 -1.21 -7.50
C ARG A 28 -11.13 -2.39 -7.33
N GLY A 29 -9.95 -2.30 -7.95
CA GLY A 29 -8.91 -3.31 -7.77
C GLY A 29 -8.43 -3.37 -6.32
N ILE A 30 -8.26 -2.22 -5.70
CA ILE A 30 -7.88 -2.12 -4.30
C ILE A 30 -8.97 -2.72 -3.42
N GLU A 31 -10.23 -2.36 -3.64
CA GLU A 31 -11.36 -2.91 -2.89
C GLU A 31 -11.45 -4.42 -2.98
N ALA A 32 -11.17 -4.99 -4.16
CA ALA A 32 -11.15 -6.43 -4.34
C ALA A 32 -9.97 -7.11 -3.65
N LEU A 33 -8.85 -6.39 -3.53
CA LEU A 33 -7.61 -6.92 -2.94
C LEU A 33 -7.63 -6.90 -1.41
N LEU A 34 -8.25 -5.91 -0.79
CA LEU A 34 -8.22 -5.73 0.67
C LEU A 34 -8.65 -6.99 1.44
N PRO A 35 -9.74 -7.69 1.09
CA PRO A 35 -10.09 -8.91 1.81
C PRO A 35 -9.03 -10.00 1.69
N VAL A 36 -8.35 -10.10 0.55
CA VAL A 36 -7.27 -11.07 0.35
C VAL A 36 -6.10 -10.76 1.27
N LEU A 37 -5.71 -9.49 1.37
CA LEU A 37 -4.62 -9.07 2.25
C LEU A 37 -4.95 -9.37 3.71
N ARG A 38 -6.19 -9.15 4.12
CA ARG A 38 -6.65 -9.48 5.47
C ARG A 38 -6.58 -10.97 5.75
N GLU A 39 -7.01 -11.80 4.80
CA GLU A 39 -6.96 -13.27 4.94
C GLU A 39 -5.52 -13.78 5.09
N LEU A 40 -4.55 -13.08 4.51
CA LEU A 40 -3.14 -13.42 4.66
C LEU A 40 -2.54 -12.96 5.98
N GLY A 41 -3.28 -12.23 6.80
CA GLY A 41 -2.80 -11.71 8.07
C GLY A 41 -2.02 -10.42 7.97
N LEU A 42 -2.05 -9.75 6.82
CA LEU A 42 -1.41 -8.46 6.62
C LEU A 42 -2.22 -7.34 7.27
N VAL A 43 -1.53 -6.32 7.75
CA VAL A 43 -2.13 -5.13 8.35
C VAL A 43 -1.99 -3.99 7.35
N THR A 44 -3.11 -3.55 6.79
CA THR A 44 -3.11 -2.44 5.84
C THR A 44 -3.01 -1.11 6.58
N ILE A 45 -2.22 -0.19 6.06
CA ILE A 45 -2.19 1.16 6.58
C ILE A 45 -3.44 1.91 6.12
N PHE A 46 -3.78 2.98 6.83
CA PHE A 46 -4.98 3.78 6.53
C PHE A 46 -4.93 4.42 5.14
N TRP A 47 -3.75 4.86 4.73
CA TRP A 47 -3.57 5.58 3.48
C TRP A 47 -3.27 4.63 2.33
N ASP A 48 -3.83 4.92 1.15
CA ASP A 48 -3.41 4.32 -0.11
C ASP A 48 -3.14 5.44 -1.11
N VAL A 49 -2.41 5.13 -2.17
CA VAL A 49 -2.11 6.10 -3.23
C VAL A 49 -2.74 5.59 -4.52
N ASN A 50 -3.56 6.42 -5.13
CA ASN A 50 -4.27 6.09 -6.36
C ASN A 50 -3.82 7.04 -7.48
N PHE A 51 -3.14 6.50 -8.48
CA PHE A 51 -2.76 7.25 -9.67
C PHE A 51 -3.85 7.10 -10.72
N SER A 52 -4.78 8.05 -10.73
CA SER A 52 -5.82 8.10 -11.75
C SER A 52 -5.29 8.82 -12.99
N MET A 53 -5.81 8.46 -14.16
CA MET A 53 -5.41 9.06 -15.43
C MET A 53 -3.89 9.12 -15.55
N VAL A 54 -3.25 7.99 -15.33
CA VAL A 54 -1.79 7.88 -15.16
C VAL A 54 -1.01 8.46 -16.33
N GLN A 55 -1.59 8.44 -17.54
CA GLN A 55 -0.97 9.01 -18.73
C GLN A 55 -0.75 10.52 -18.61
N ASN A 56 -1.48 11.19 -17.72
CA ASN A 56 -1.35 12.62 -17.45
C ASN A 56 -0.49 12.95 -16.23
N VAL A 57 -0.16 11.93 -15.43
CA VAL A 57 0.63 12.11 -14.19
C VAL A 57 2.12 12.11 -14.51
N PHE A 58 2.54 11.28 -15.45
CA PHE A 58 3.93 11.15 -15.85
C PHE A 58 4.12 11.67 -17.28
N ASP A 59 5.29 12.25 -17.56
CA ASP A 59 5.63 12.68 -18.92
C ASP A 59 6.25 11.53 -19.75
N GLY A 60 6.64 11.81 -20.98
CA GLY A 60 7.21 10.80 -21.87
C GLY A 60 8.55 10.23 -21.41
N SER A 61 9.24 10.90 -20.50
CA SER A 61 10.50 10.42 -19.91
C SER A 61 10.29 9.66 -18.60
N GLY A 62 9.05 9.58 -18.13
CA GLY A 62 8.73 8.94 -16.85
C GLY A 62 8.81 9.87 -15.65
N ALA A 63 9.06 11.16 -15.86
CA ALA A 63 9.11 12.12 -14.77
C ALA A 63 7.70 12.49 -14.31
N LEU A 64 7.53 12.72 -13.00
CA LEU A 64 6.26 13.08 -12.41
C LEU A 64 5.86 14.50 -12.80
N ARG A 65 4.72 14.63 -13.48
CA ARG A 65 4.18 15.94 -13.88
C ARG A 65 3.31 16.58 -12.83
N ASP A 66 2.50 15.81 -12.13
CA ASP A 66 1.59 16.30 -11.10
C ASP A 66 2.27 16.27 -9.74
N GLN A 67 2.79 17.41 -9.33
CA GLN A 67 3.54 17.56 -8.08
C GLN A 67 2.66 17.37 -6.83
N ALA A 68 1.35 17.38 -6.97
CA ALA A 68 0.44 17.15 -5.85
C ALA A 68 0.55 15.73 -5.28
N TYR A 69 1.09 14.78 -6.05
CA TYR A 69 1.32 13.42 -5.56
C TYR A 69 2.51 13.31 -4.61
N LEU A 70 3.47 14.22 -4.66
CA LEU A 70 4.67 14.14 -3.82
C LEU A 70 4.35 14.12 -2.33
N PRO A 71 3.53 15.07 -1.78
CA PRO A 71 3.17 15.01 -0.36
C PRO A 71 2.35 13.77 -0.01
N ARG A 72 1.52 13.29 -0.93
CA ARG A 72 0.72 12.08 -0.71
C ARG A 72 1.61 10.83 -0.61
N ILE A 73 2.60 10.73 -1.49
CA ILE A 73 3.56 9.63 -1.50
C ILE A 73 4.41 9.67 -0.23
N ASP A 74 4.90 10.83 0.16
CA ASP A 74 5.69 10.99 1.38
C ASP A 74 4.91 10.56 2.61
N LYS A 75 3.66 11.00 2.74
CA LYS A 75 2.79 10.61 3.84
C LYS A 75 2.51 9.12 3.85
N PHE A 76 2.26 8.55 2.68
CA PHE A 76 2.02 7.12 2.52
C PHE A 76 3.23 6.32 3.00
N LEU A 77 4.43 6.69 2.54
CA LEU A 77 5.66 5.99 2.92
C LEU A 77 5.99 6.15 4.41
N ASP A 78 5.78 7.34 4.97
CA ASP A 78 6.00 7.59 6.39
C ASP A 78 5.09 6.71 7.25
N GLU A 79 3.80 6.61 6.89
CA GLU A 79 2.85 5.76 7.59
C GLU A 79 3.21 4.28 7.45
N LEU A 80 3.62 3.87 6.27
CA LEU A 80 4.01 2.49 6.02
C LEU A 80 5.23 2.10 6.87
N VAL A 81 6.24 2.95 6.92
CA VAL A 81 7.44 2.70 7.72
C VAL A 81 7.11 2.69 9.21
N TRP A 82 6.28 3.62 9.67
CA TRP A 82 5.85 3.66 11.06
C TRP A 82 5.13 2.38 11.46
N MET A 83 4.18 1.94 10.64
CA MET A 83 3.43 0.71 10.90
C MET A 83 4.34 -0.51 10.84
N ALA A 84 5.26 -0.56 9.88
CA ALA A 84 6.20 -1.67 9.76
C ALA A 84 7.09 -1.79 11.01
N ARG A 85 7.59 -0.67 11.51
CA ARG A 85 8.40 -0.66 12.75
C ARG A 85 7.58 -1.06 13.96
N THR A 86 6.36 -0.58 14.05
CA THR A 86 5.45 -0.88 15.17
C THR A 86 5.12 -2.36 15.22
N LEU A 87 4.77 -2.94 14.08
CA LEU A 87 4.44 -4.37 14.00
C LEU A 87 5.66 -5.25 14.23
N ARG A 88 6.83 -4.83 13.74
CA ARG A 88 8.07 -5.54 14.02
C ARG A 88 8.37 -5.57 15.52
N HIS A 89 8.21 -4.44 16.19
CA HIS A 89 8.36 -4.38 17.64
C HIS A 89 7.39 -5.34 18.34
N GLY A 90 6.12 -5.34 17.90
CA GLY A 90 5.11 -6.25 18.45
C GLY A 90 5.47 -7.72 18.26
N ARG A 91 5.93 -8.10 17.08
CA ARG A 91 6.33 -9.48 16.80
C ARG A 91 7.51 -9.94 17.66
N GLU A 92 8.44 -9.03 17.93
CA GLU A 92 9.69 -9.36 18.65
C GLU A 92 9.54 -9.25 20.17
N HIS A 93 8.66 -8.39 20.67
CA HIS A 93 8.63 -8.02 22.08
C HIS A 93 7.30 -8.24 22.80
N VAL A 94 6.21 -8.48 22.06
CA VAL A 94 4.89 -8.66 22.65
C VAL A 94 4.42 -10.09 22.43
N ALA A 95 4.19 -10.82 23.53
CA ALA A 95 3.69 -12.18 23.44
C ALA A 95 2.24 -12.22 22.97
N LEU A 96 1.93 -13.13 22.09
CA LEU A 96 0.57 -13.39 21.63
C LEU A 96 -0.05 -14.46 22.53
N GLU A 97 -0.97 -14.05 23.39
CA GLU A 97 -1.60 -14.97 24.34
C GLU A 97 -3.08 -15.16 24.09
#